data_43d722d6c2390093d1430084c5d6edf5
#
_entry.id   43d722d6c2390093d1430084c5d6edf5
#
_cell.length_a   1.000
_cell.length_b   1.000
_cell.length_c   1.000
_cell.angle_alpha   90.00
_cell.angle_beta   90.00
_cell.angle_gamma   90.00
#
_symmetry.space_group_name_H-M   'P 1'
#
loop_
_entity.id
_entity.type
_entity.pdbx_description
1 polymer ?
#
loop_
_entity_poly.entity_id
_entity_poly.type
_entity_poly.pdbx_seq_one_letter_code
_entity_poly.pdbx_strand_id
1 'polypeptide(L)'
;MTDDLGSLRRLSRHAFGQTYRLEVMLAIARSDDGLVNLTDLASALNLTTSQIQGALRSLVAVGLLTEMPMADSRRRFLLRNRSAAWNWAEELSASTQTHGIAQERSSHTRP
;
A
#
# COMPACT_ATOMS: atom_id res chain seq x y z
N MET A 1 4.20 -12.42 -14.21
CA MET A 1 4.77 -11.68 -14.24
C MET A 1 4.37 -10.33 -14.42
N THR A 2 4.11 -9.89 -15.44
CA THR A 2 3.82 -8.53 -15.64
C THR A 2 2.51 -8.14 -15.06
N ASP A 3 1.65 -9.05 -14.70
CA ASP A 3 0.39 -8.74 -14.16
C ASP A 3 0.34 -8.56 -12.69
N ASP A 4 1.44 -8.69 -12.02
CA ASP A 4 1.46 -8.57 -10.58
C ASP A 4 1.01 -7.19 -10.11
N LEU A 5 1.50 -6.15 -10.75
CA LEU A 5 1.12 -4.81 -10.37
C LEU A 5 -0.32 -4.50 -10.76
N GLY A 6 -0.73 -4.95 -11.92
CA GLY A 6 -2.11 -4.78 -12.36
C GLY A 6 -3.09 -5.49 -11.44
N SER A 7 -2.75 -6.68 -11.01
CA SER A 7 -3.57 -7.45 -10.09
C SER A 7 -3.62 -6.78 -8.73
N LEU A 8 -2.49 -6.26 -8.27
CA LEU A 8 -2.41 -5.57 -7.01
C LEU A 8 -3.29 -4.33 -7.01
N ARG A 9 -3.26 -3.57 -8.08
CA ARG A 9 -4.06 -2.36 -8.21
C ARG A 9 -5.55 -2.67 -8.31
N ARG A 10 -5.88 -3.74 -8.98
CA ARG A 10 -7.28 -4.19 -9.08
C ARG A 10 -7.79 -4.59 -7.69
N LEU A 11 -6.98 -5.33 -6.94
CA LEU A 11 -7.33 -5.73 -5.59
C LEU A 11 -7.47 -4.50 -4.70
N SER A 12 -6.59 -3.53 -4.86
CA SER A 12 -6.65 -2.29 -4.11
C SER A 12 -7.97 -1.57 -4.32
N ARG A 13 -8.43 -1.50 -5.55
CA ARG A 13 -9.71 -0.87 -5.84
C ARG A 13 -10.87 -1.59 -5.18
N HIS A 14 -10.83 -2.91 -5.16
CA HIS A 14 -11.88 -3.70 -4.53
C HIS A 14 -11.85 -3.55 -3.01
N ALA A 15 -10.69 -3.59 -2.41
CA ALA A 15 -10.58 -3.57 -0.97
C ALA A 15 -10.72 -2.16 -0.38
N PHE A 16 -10.26 -1.14 -1.09
CA PHE A 16 -10.17 0.20 -0.54
C PHE A 16 -10.86 1.27 -1.37
N GLY A 17 -11.22 0.97 -2.58
CA GLY A 17 -11.78 1.97 -3.48
C GLY A 17 -10.75 2.92 -4.08
N GLN A 18 -9.47 2.64 -3.88
CA GLN A 18 -8.38 3.46 -4.40
C GLN A 18 -7.36 2.58 -5.10
N THR A 19 -6.94 2.99 -6.27
CA THR A 19 -6.05 2.19 -7.13
C THR A 19 -4.68 1.97 -6.48
N TYR A 20 -4.13 2.98 -5.86
CA TYR A 20 -2.74 2.93 -5.42
C TYR A 20 -2.58 2.71 -3.91
N ARG A 21 -3.67 2.58 -3.18
CA ARG A 21 -3.59 2.49 -1.73
C ARG A 21 -2.83 1.26 -1.24
N LEU A 22 -3.07 0.12 -1.85
CA LEU A 22 -2.42 -1.11 -1.41
C LEU A 22 -0.91 -1.06 -1.63
N GLU A 23 -0.48 -0.60 -2.80
CA GLU A 23 0.97 -0.54 -3.07
C GLU A 23 1.64 0.51 -2.19
N VAL A 24 0.95 1.59 -1.86
CA VAL A 24 1.46 2.59 -0.93
C VAL A 24 1.59 1.97 0.48
N MET A 25 0.58 1.25 0.92
CA MET A 25 0.62 0.59 2.22
C MET A 25 1.75 -0.41 2.31
N LEU A 26 1.97 -1.16 1.23
CA LEU A 26 3.05 -2.15 1.21
C LEU A 26 4.42 -1.49 1.31
N ALA A 27 4.61 -0.40 0.59
CA ALA A 27 5.89 0.31 0.65
C ALA A 27 6.14 0.84 2.04
N ILE A 28 5.13 1.34 2.72
CA ILE A 28 5.25 1.84 4.07
C ILE A 28 5.48 0.70 5.05
N ALA A 29 4.76 -0.40 4.88
CA ALA A 29 4.89 -1.55 5.76
C ALA A 29 6.30 -2.14 5.71
N ARG A 30 6.93 -2.05 4.55
CA ARG A 30 8.26 -2.62 4.32
C ARG A 30 9.39 -1.66 4.60
N SER A 31 9.08 -0.42 4.97
CA SER A 31 10.11 0.53 5.29
C SER A 31 10.70 0.15 6.65
N ASP A 32 12.01 0.31 6.80
CA ASP A 32 12.72 -0.16 7.99
C ASP A 32 12.28 0.56 9.25
N ASP A 33 12.18 1.86 9.20
CA ASP A 33 11.86 2.64 10.38
C ASP A 33 10.44 3.20 10.37
N GLY A 34 9.70 2.94 9.32
CA GLY A 34 8.34 3.45 9.21
C GLY A 34 8.23 4.94 8.93
N LEU A 35 9.36 5.60 8.69
CA LEU A 35 9.35 7.04 8.41
C LEU A 35 9.50 7.23 6.90
N VAL A 36 8.52 7.81 6.27
CA VAL A 36 8.51 7.97 4.82
C VAL A 36 8.17 9.40 4.46
N ASN A 37 8.52 9.81 3.27
CA ASN A 37 8.05 11.10 2.76
C ASN A 37 7.41 10.93 1.40
N LEU A 38 6.54 11.85 1.05
CA LEU A 38 5.73 11.78 -0.15
C LEU A 38 6.58 11.66 -1.41
N THR A 39 7.60 12.47 -1.51
CA THR A 39 8.43 12.52 -2.73
C THR A 39 9.19 11.21 -2.93
N ASP A 40 9.83 10.73 -1.89
CA ASP A 40 10.62 9.49 -1.99
C ASP A 40 9.70 8.30 -2.23
N LEU A 41 8.56 8.30 -1.60
CA LEU A 41 7.61 7.20 -1.76
C LEU A 41 7.09 7.14 -3.19
N ALA A 42 6.72 8.27 -3.74
CA ALA A 42 6.25 8.34 -5.12
C ALA A 42 7.34 7.87 -6.08
N SER A 43 8.55 8.32 -5.83
CA SER A 43 9.68 7.93 -6.68
C SER A 43 9.92 6.43 -6.60
N ALA A 44 9.90 5.87 -5.42
CA ALA A 44 10.13 4.44 -5.24
C ALA A 44 9.05 3.60 -5.91
N LEU A 45 7.83 4.10 -5.97
CA LEU A 45 6.74 3.39 -6.60
C LEU A 45 6.58 3.72 -8.08
N ASN A 46 7.42 4.61 -8.57
CA ASN A 46 7.36 5.07 -9.96
C ASN A 46 5.99 5.69 -10.26
N LEU A 47 5.49 6.46 -9.32
CA LEU A 47 4.21 7.16 -9.45
C LEU A 47 4.44 8.64 -9.19
N THR A 48 3.49 9.46 -9.53
CA THR A 48 3.56 10.88 -9.23
C THR A 48 3.06 11.11 -7.82
N THR A 49 3.44 12.22 -7.23
CA THR A 49 2.96 12.58 -5.90
C THR A 49 1.44 12.74 -5.90
N SER A 50 0.89 13.25 -7.00
CA SER A 50 -0.56 13.38 -7.13
C SER A 50 -1.27 12.05 -7.06
N GLN A 51 -0.67 11.02 -7.65
CA GLN A 51 -1.30 9.70 -7.69
C GLN A 51 -1.38 9.05 -6.31
N ILE A 52 -0.44 9.34 -5.42
CA ILE A 52 -0.42 8.70 -4.12
C ILE A 52 -0.92 9.60 -2.98
N GLN A 53 -1.13 10.87 -3.27
CA GLN A 53 -1.49 11.82 -2.24
C GLN A 53 -2.81 11.48 -1.55
N GLY A 54 -3.79 11.05 -2.33
CA GLY A 54 -5.08 10.66 -1.79
C GLY A 54 -4.98 9.48 -0.85
N ALA A 55 -4.17 8.49 -1.22
CA ALA A 55 -3.97 7.32 -0.37
C ALA A 55 -3.30 7.72 0.94
N LEU A 56 -2.27 8.56 0.88
CA LEU A 56 -1.59 9.00 2.08
C LEU A 56 -2.51 9.81 3.00
N ARG A 57 -3.29 10.67 2.43
CA ARG A 57 -4.23 11.49 3.17
C ARG A 57 -5.26 10.61 3.90
N SER A 58 -5.75 9.58 3.24
CA SER A 58 -6.65 8.62 3.81
C SER A 58 -6.01 7.89 4.97
N LEU A 59 -4.75 7.48 4.82
CA LEU A 59 -4.04 6.74 5.86
C LEU A 59 -3.82 7.61 7.11
N VAL A 60 -3.57 8.89 6.91
CA VAL A 60 -3.48 9.83 8.03
C VAL A 60 -4.84 9.96 8.70
N ALA A 61 -5.88 10.11 7.91
CA ALA A 61 -7.22 10.34 8.44
C ALA A 61 -7.70 9.18 9.30
N VAL A 62 -7.34 7.96 8.96
CA VAL A 62 -7.74 6.79 9.74
C VAL A 62 -6.75 6.41 10.84
N GLY A 63 -5.70 7.21 11.03
CA GLY A 63 -4.77 6.98 12.11
C GLY A 63 -3.66 5.98 11.87
N LEU A 64 -3.46 5.59 10.62
CA LEU A 64 -2.38 4.67 10.28
C LEU A 64 -1.05 5.36 10.07
N LEU A 65 -1.08 6.65 9.79
CA LEU A 65 0.11 7.47 9.65
C LEU A 65 -0.05 8.73 10.47
N THR A 66 1.07 9.21 11.01
CA THR A 66 1.10 10.49 11.71
C THR A 66 1.99 11.44 10.92
N GLU A 67 1.50 12.62 10.63
CA GLU A 67 2.30 13.64 9.98
C GLU A 67 3.29 14.17 11.00
N MET A 68 4.57 14.20 10.61
CA MET A 68 5.62 14.65 11.52
C MET A 68 5.92 16.12 11.28
N PRO A 69 5.92 16.93 12.30
CA PRO A 69 6.24 18.34 12.15
C PRO A 69 7.75 18.51 12.03
N MET A 70 8.22 18.72 10.85
CA MET A 70 9.64 18.91 10.60
C MET A 70 9.91 20.40 10.37
N ALA A 71 10.62 20.99 11.29
CA ALA A 71 10.76 22.42 11.35
C ALA A 71 11.23 23.07 10.09
N ASP A 72 12.22 22.60 9.43
CA ASP A 72 12.73 23.19 8.26
C ASP A 72 12.59 22.40 7.03
N SER A 73 11.73 21.45 6.99
CA SER A 73 11.62 20.57 5.87
C SER A 73 10.58 21.03 4.89
N ARG A 74 10.91 21.00 3.64
CA ARG A 74 9.96 21.19 2.59
C ARG A 74 9.27 19.88 2.28
N ARG A 75 9.77 18.77 2.82
CA ARG A 75 9.20 17.47 2.58
C ARG A 75 8.23 17.15 3.70
N ARG A 76 7.19 16.46 3.36
CA ARG A 76 6.23 16.02 4.34
C ARG A 76 6.62 14.62 4.78
N PHE A 77 6.98 14.49 6.03
CA PHE A 77 7.33 13.21 6.60
C PHE A 77 6.13 12.64 7.34
N LEU A 78 5.97 11.32 7.19
CA LEU A 78 4.88 10.56 7.77
C LEU A 78 5.44 9.38 8.52
N LEU A 79 4.92 9.12 9.71
CA LEU A 79 5.38 8.01 10.52
C LEU A 79 4.31 6.94 10.59
N ARG A 80 4.74 5.71 10.35
CA ARG A 80 3.84 4.55 10.43
C ARG A 80 3.45 4.27 11.86
N ASN A 81 2.17 4.22 12.13
CA ASN A 81 1.66 3.86 13.44
C ASN A 81 1.45 2.36 13.51
N ARG A 82 1.57 1.81 14.69
CA ARG A 82 1.38 0.37 14.88
C ARG A 82 -0.05 -0.01 14.56
N SER A 83 -0.25 -1.02 13.74
CA SER A 83 -1.59 -1.46 13.37
C SER A 83 -1.53 -2.80 12.65
N ALA A 84 -2.55 -3.59 12.83
CA ALA A 84 -2.69 -4.83 12.08
C ALA A 84 -2.97 -4.56 10.59
N ALA A 85 -3.30 -3.34 10.24
CA ALA A 85 -3.57 -2.99 8.85
C ALA A 85 -2.37 -3.24 7.96
N TRP A 86 -1.16 -3.09 8.49
CA TRP A 86 0.05 -3.32 7.70
C TRP A 86 0.22 -4.80 7.40
N ASN A 87 -0.09 -5.66 8.35
CA ASN A 87 -0.06 -7.10 8.14
C ASN A 87 -1.15 -7.50 7.14
N TRP A 88 -2.30 -6.86 7.21
CA TRP A 88 -3.38 -7.14 6.28
C TRP A 88 -2.99 -6.75 4.86
N ALA A 89 -2.29 -5.65 4.69
CA ALA A 89 -1.81 -5.26 3.37
C ALA A 89 -0.87 -6.34 2.81
N GLU A 90 0.02 -6.87 3.63
CA GLU A 90 0.90 -7.94 3.21
C GLU A 90 0.11 -9.19 2.87
N GLU A 91 -0.89 -9.49 3.64
CA GLU A 91 -1.75 -10.64 3.39
C GLU A 91 -2.50 -10.49 2.07
N LEU A 92 -3.02 -9.32 1.78
CA LEU A 92 -3.69 -9.05 0.52
C LEU A 92 -2.71 -9.20 -0.65
N SER A 93 -1.51 -8.71 -0.49
CA SER A 93 -0.50 -8.83 -1.53
C SER A 93 -0.16 -10.29 -1.80
N ALA A 94 0.01 -11.06 -0.75
CA ALA A 94 0.30 -12.49 -0.89
C ALA A 94 -0.86 -13.21 -1.58
N SER A 95 -2.07 -12.77 -1.33
CA SER A 95 -3.24 -13.35 -1.92
C SER A 95 -3.29 -13.16 -3.44
N THR A 96 -2.78 -12.05 -3.97
CA THR A 96 -2.76 -11.87 -5.42
C THR A 96 -1.79 -12.83 -6.07
N GLN A 97 -0.66 -13.08 -5.46
CA GLN A 97 0.32 -13.98 -6.00
C GLN A 97 -0.16 -15.43 -5.90
N THR A 98 -0.75 -15.78 -4.79
CA THR A 98 -1.22 -17.11 -4.57
C THR A 98 -2.49 -17.34 -5.34
N HIS A 99 -3.25 -16.30 -5.59
CA HIS A 99 -4.55 -16.42 -6.23
C HIS A 99 -4.48 -17.00 -7.62
N GLY A 100 -3.46 -16.67 -8.36
CA GLY A 100 -3.27 -17.23 -9.68
C GLY A 100 -3.14 -18.74 -9.62
N ILE A 101 -2.45 -19.27 -8.62
CA ILE A 101 -2.28 -20.70 -8.47
C ILE A 101 -3.49 -21.29 -7.74
N ALA A 102 -3.93 -20.62 -6.73
CA ALA A 102 -5.03 -21.10 -5.92
C ALA A 102 -6.34 -21.11 -6.65
N GLN A 103 -6.49 -20.24 -7.62
CA GLN A 103 -7.72 -20.19 -8.37
C GLN A 103 -7.92 -21.46 -9.17
N GLU A 104 -6.88 -21.98 -9.73
CA GLU A 104 -6.96 -23.22 -10.42
C GLU A 104 -7.31 -24.34 -9.49
N ARG A 105 -6.69 -24.37 -8.34
CA ARG A 105 -6.98 -25.43 -7.39
C ARG A 105 -8.33 -25.28 -6.76
N SER A 106 -8.78 -24.08 -6.55
CA SER A 106 -10.05 -23.86 -5.95
C SER A 106 -11.15 -24.37 -6.80
N SER A 107 -11.02 -24.29 -8.09
CA SER A 107 -12.04 -24.79 -8.95
C SER A 107 -12.15 -26.28 -8.85
N HIS A 108 -11.11 -26.94 -8.39
CA HIS A 108 -11.19 -28.36 -8.25
C HIS A 108 -11.69 -28.72 -6.88
N THR A 109 -11.26 -28.05 -5.86
CA THR A 109 -11.55 -28.46 -4.53
C THR A 109 -12.85 -27.97 -4.03
N ARG A 110 -13.37 -26.92 -4.61
CA ARG A 110 -14.57 -26.42 -4.07
C ARG A 110 -15.69 -27.20 -4.56
N PRO A 111 -16.49 -27.74 -3.77
CA PRO A 111 -17.65 -28.49 -4.14
C PRO A 111 -18.75 -27.64 -4.64
#